data_53d2f4e51d6ee6603a271314419abe7e
#
_entry.id   53d2f4e51d6ee6603a271314419abe7e
#
_cell.length_a   1.000
_cell.length_b   1.000
_cell.length_c   1.000
_cell.angle_alpha   90.00
_cell.angle_beta   90.00
_cell.angle_gamma   90.00
#
_symmetry.space_group_name_H-M   'P 1'
#
loop_
_entity.id
_entity.type
_entity.pdbx_description
1 polymer ?
#
loop_
_entity_poly.entity_id
_entity_poly.type
_entity_poly.pdbx_seq_one_letter_code
_entity_poly.pdbx_strand_id
1 'polypeptide(L)'
;MTGARILESLGRKRKSTVHFLSNPMRILAVESSCDESAVAVFDAARGLLAHSIFSQVELHRLYGGVVPELASRDHVRKLLPLVRTTLAEAATTPESLAAVAYTAGPGLIGALLTGAALGRSLAYAWGVPAVAVHHLEGHLLAPLLEAKPPPFPHLALLVSGGHTMLIDVAGPGAYQLLGDTRDDA
;
A
#
# COMPACT_ATOMS: atom_id res chain seq x y z
N MET A 1 -17.09 8.80 -4.96
CA MET A 1 -17.13 7.59 -5.84
C MET A 1 -17.87 6.52 -5.09
N THR A 2 -18.81 5.80 -5.69
CA THR A 2 -19.51 4.70 -5.01
C THR A 2 -18.59 3.52 -4.85
N GLY A 3 -18.62 2.80 -3.70
CA GLY A 3 -17.78 1.65 -3.37
C GLY A 3 -17.76 0.56 -4.46
N ALA A 4 -18.87 0.38 -5.20
CA ALA A 4 -18.95 -0.54 -6.33
C ALA A 4 -17.92 -0.23 -7.45
N ARG A 5 -17.68 1.04 -7.79
CA ARG A 5 -16.66 1.43 -8.78
C ARG A 5 -15.23 1.19 -8.31
N ILE A 6 -15.01 1.25 -7.01
CA ILE A 6 -13.69 0.99 -6.41
C ILE A 6 -13.35 -0.49 -6.54
N LEU A 7 -14.29 -1.39 -6.22
CA LEU A 7 -14.07 -2.84 -6.33
C LEU A 7 -14.01 -3.33 -7.78
N GLU A 8 -14.76 -2.72 -8.70
CA GLU A 8 -14.60 -3.02 -10.15
C GLU A 8 -13.18 -2.71 -10.65
N SER A 9 -12.51 -1.70 -10.07
CA SER A 9 -11.11 -1.41 -10.37
C SER A 9 -10.14 -2.47 -9.85
N LEU A 10 -10.47 -3.15 -8.73
CA LEU A 10 -9.69 -4.23 -8.15
C LEU A 10 -9.73 -5.51 -8.99
N GLY A 11 -10.87 -5.81 -9.62
CA GLY A 11 -11.09 -7.03 -10.41
C GLY A 11 -10.47 -7.04 -11.82
N ARG A 12 -9.91 -5.95 -12.31
CA ARG A 12 -9.28 -5.89 -13.63
C ARG A 12 -7.91 -6.59 -13.64
N LYS A 13 -7.88 -7.87 -13.92
CA LYS A 13 -6.66 -8.64 -14.20
C LYS A 13 -5.89 -8.02 -15.35
N ARG A 14 -4.84 -7.25 -15.09
CA ARG A 14 -3.77 -7.06 -16.08
C ARG A 14 -2.99 -8.38 -16.14
N LYS A 15 -3.11 -9.09 -17.26
CA LYS A 15 -2.25 -10.24 -17.56
C LYS A 15 -0.83 -9.72 -17.83
N SER A 16 -0.05 -9.51 -16.77
CA SER A 16 1.40 -9.42 -16.89
C SER A 16 1.96 -10.73 -16.32
N THR A 17 2.27 -11.67 -17.21
CA THR A 17 3.01 -12.88 -16.85
C THR A 17 4.45 -12.44 -16.56
N VAL A 18 4.72 -12.13 -15.29
CA VAL A 18 6.08 -11.91 -14.84
C VAL A 18 6.64 -13.28 -14.49
N HIS A 19 7.62 -13.75 -15.26
CA HIS A 19 8.39 -14.95 -14.93
C HIS A 19 9.28 -14.67 -13.72
N PHE A 20 8.84 -15.10 -12.54
CA PHE A 20 9.65 -15.11 -11.33
C PHE A 20 10.40 -16.45 -11.24
N LEU A 21 11.66 -16.48 -11.66
CA LEU A 21 12.53 -17.64 -11.53
C LEU A 21 13.67 -17.35 -10.53
N SER A 22 13.68 -18.15 -9.45
CA SER A 22 14.85 -18.56 -8.63
C SER A 22 15.63 -17.56 -7.77
N ASN A 23 15.22 -16.32 -7.55
CA ASN A 23 15.80 -15.44 -6.54
C ASN A 23 14.78 -15.17 -5.41
N PRO A 24 15.21 -14.92 -4.15
CA PRO A 24 14.28 -14.50 -3.11
C PRO A 24 13.52 -13.26 -3.59
N MET A 25 12.20 -13.41 -3.76
CA MET A 25 11.35 -12.34 -4.31
C MET A 25 11.10 -11.31 -3.21
N ARG A 26 11.99 -10.33 -3.11
CA ARG A 26 11.86 -9.20 -2.19
C ARG A 26 11.22 -8.01 -2.90
N ILE A 27 10.29 -7.38 -2.23
CA ILE A 27 9.57 -6.21 -2.73
C ILE A 27 9.73 -5.09 -1.72
N LEU A 28 10.13 -3.91 -2.19
CA LEU A 28 9.98 -2.67 -1.43
C LEU A 28 8.59 -2.12 -1.69
N ALA A 29 7.84 -1.79 -0.65
CA ALA A 29 6.53 -1.17 -0.74
C ALA A 29 6.55 0.24 -0.14
N VAL A 30 5.85 1.18 -0.79
CA VAL A 30 5.72 2.58 -0.39
C VAL A 30 4.25 2.94 -0.30
N GLU A 31 3.82 3.42 0.86
CA GLU A 31 2.46 3.91 1.13
C GLU A 31 2.51 5.40 1.49
N SER A 32 1.61 6.18 0.87
CA SER A 32 1.48 7.62 1.10
C SER A 32 0.10 8.15 0.75
N SER A 33 -0.96 7.37 0.92
CA SER A 33 -2.30 7.73 0.42
C SER A 33 -2.96 8.89 1.16
N CYS A 34 -2.61 9.13 2.43
CA CYS A 34 -3.24 10.15 3.26
C CYS A 34 -2.23 10.91 4.13
N ASP A 35 -2.16 10.61 5.40
CA ASP A 35 -1.39 11.32 6.42
C ASP A 35 -0.34 10.43 7.12
N GLU A 36 -0.08 9.26 6.57
CA GLU A 36 0.97 8.36 7.02
C GLU A 36 1.94 8.04 5.89
N SER A 37 3.23 8.23 6.15
CA SER A 37 4.29 7.76 5.26
C SER A 37 4.75 6.39 5.76
N ALA A 38 4.61 5.36 4.96
CA ALA A 38 5.08 4.03 5.34
C ALA A 38 5.92 3.38 4.24
N VAL A 39 6.89 2.58 4.68
CA VAL A 39 7.75 1.78 3.81
C VAL A 39 7.90 0.40 4.42
N ALA A 40 7.88 -0.64 3.60
CA ALA A 40 8.08 -2.01 4.02
C ALA A 40 8.95 -2.79 3.03
N VAL A 41 9.67 -3.78 3.53
CA VAL A 41 10.34 -4.81 2.71
C VAL A 41 9.71 -6.15 3.04
N PHE A 42 9.15 -6.78 2.02
CA PHE A 42 8.51 -8.08 2.10
C PHE A 42 9.28 -9.11 1.26
N ASP A 43 9.47 -10.30 1.79
CA ASP A 43 10.10 -11.45 1.11
C ASP A 43 9.07 -12.56 0.99
N ALA A 44 8.85 -13.09 -0.22
CA ALA A 44 7.81 -14.09 -0.48
C ALA A 44 7.97 -15.37 0.34
N ALA A 45 9.19 -15.72 0.77
CA ALA A 45 9.48 -16.92 1.55
C ALA A 45 9.51 -16.66 3.06
N ARG A 46 9.90 -15.43 3.47
CA ARG A 46 10.17 -15.07 4.88
C ARG A 46 9.12 -14.13 5.47
N GLY A 47 8.21 -13.59 4.65
CA GLY A 47 7.21 -12.61 5.07
C GLY A 47 7.76 -11.19 5.20
N LEU A 48 7.19 -10.40 6.09
CA LEU A 48 7.60 -9.03 6.37
C LEU A 48 8.99 -9.02 7.04
N LEU A 49 9.98 -8.42 6.39
CA LEU A 49 11.35 -8.34 6.90
C LEU A 49 11.57 -7.11 7.78
N ALA A 50 11.06 -5.96 7.36
CA ALA A 50 11.10 -4.72 8.11
C ALA A 50 10.02 -3.77 7.60
N HIS A 51 9.58 -2.85 8.45
CA HIS A 51 8.72 -1.75 8.07
C HIS A 51 8.98 -0.52 8.94
N SER A 52 8.75 0.65 8.37
CA SER A 52 8.85 1.92 9.07
C SER A 52 7.63 2.77 8.74
N ILE A 53 7.04 3.39 9.76
CA ILE A 53 5.87 4.25 9.62
C ILE A 53 6.19 5.61 10.27
N PHE A 54 5.80 6.67 9.60
CA PHE A 54 5.79 8.02 10.14
C PHE A 54 4.39 8.61 10.03
N SER A 55 3.74 8.83 11.18
CA SER A 55 2.40 9.43 11.23
C SER A 55 2.50 10.96 11.32
N GLN A 56 1.63 11.63 10.59
CA GLN A 56 1.50 13.08 10.55
C GLN A 56 0.35 13.58 11.45
N VAL A 57 -0.23 12.72 12.30
CA VAL A 57 -1.37 13.06 13.18
C VAL A 57 -1.10 14.31 14.00
N GLU A 58 0.10 14.43 14.60
CA GLU A 58 0.45 15.61 15.40
C GLU A 58 0.53 16.89 14.56
N LEU A 59 0.98 16.81 13.31
CA LEU A 59 1.00 17.93 12.38
C LEU A 59 -0.44 18.40 12.07
N HIS A 60 -1.34 17.47 11.82
CA HIS A 60 -2.69 17.77 11.37
C HIS A 60 -3.65 18.11 12.53
N ARG A 61 -3.34 17.67 13.75
CA ARG A 61 -4.14 17.95 14.95
C ARG A 61 -4.42 19.45 15.16
N LEU A 62 -3.45 20.30 14.82
CA LEU A 62 -3.57 21.75 14.96
C LEU A 62 -4.64 22.35 14.02
N TYR A 63 -5.02 21.63 12.97
CA TYR A 63 -5.95 22.07 11.94
C TYR A 63 -7.33 21.38 12.06
N GLY A 64 -7.50 20.49 13.03
CA GLY A 64 -8.75 19.74 13.22
C GLY A 64 -9.01 18.67 12.17
N GLY A 65 -8.04 18.32 11.33
CA GLY A 65 -8.12 17.30 10.28
C GLY A 65 -6.99 17.40 9.29
N VAL A 66 -6.93 16.47 8.35
CA VAL A 66 -5.84 16.38 7.37
C VAL A 66 -5.86 17.55 6.41
N VAL A 67 -4.72 18.27 6.30
CA VAL A 67 -4.49 19.32 5.31
C VAL A 67 -3.69 18.72 4.14
N PRO A 68 -4.31 18.50 2.95
CA PRO A 68 -3.70 17.73 1.86
C PRO A 68 -2.34 18.26 1.39
N GLU A 69 -2.16 19.57 1.36
CA GLU A 69 -0.90 20.18 0.94
C GLU A 69 0.23 19.92 1.95
N LEU A 70 -0.07 20.01 3.25
CA LEU A 70 0.90 19.72 4.29
C LEU A 70 1.29 18.24 4.26
N ALA A 71 0.30 17.35 4.10
CA ALA A 71 0.56 15.92 3.97
C ALA A 71 1.51 15.62 2.82
N SER A 72 1.24 16.18 1.63
CA SER A 72 2.09 15.98 0.45
C SER A 72 3.53 16.45 0.66
N ARG A 73 3.71 17.62 1.27
CA ARG A 73 5.05 18.19 1.57
C ARG A 73 5.82 17.35 2.58
N ASP A 74 5.12 16.77 3.56
CA ASP A 74 5.79 15.96 4.57
C ASP A 74 6.18 14.59 4.00
N HIS A 75 5.37 13.97 3.14
CA HIS A 75 5.76 12.77 2.39
C HIS A 75 7.06 12.96 1.61
N VAL A 76 7.25 14.12 0.96
CA VAL A 76 8.50 14.44 0.24
C VAL A 76 9.70 14.39 1.18
N ARG A 77 9.55 14.84 2.42
CA ARG A 77 10.63 14.88 3.41
C ARG A 77 10.91 13.52 4.05
N LYS A 78 9.86 12.71 4.25
CA LYS A 78 9.91 11.50 5.09
C LYS A 78 10.16 10.21 4.32
N LEU A 79 9.60 10.06 3.12
CA LEU A 79 9.62 8.77 2.44
C LEU A 79 11.03 8.29 2.11
N LEU A 80 11.92 9.11 1.57
CA LEU A 80 13.27 8.66 1.22
C LEU A 80 14.13 8.28 2.45
N PRO A 81 14.13 9.04 3.56
CA PRO A 81 14.72 8.56 4.82
C PRO A 81 14.14 7.22 5.29
N LEU A 82 12.81 7.04 5.27
CA LEU A 82 12.18 5.77 5.64
C LEU A 82 12.64 4.62 4.74
N VAL A 83 12.73 4.82 3.43
CA VAL A 83 13.27 3.80 2.50
C VAL A 83 14.66 3.34 2.92
N ARG A 84 15.55 4.29 3.24
CA ARG A 84 16.93 3.96 3.68
C ARG A 84 16.95 3.17 4.98
N THR A 85 16.18 3.60 5.96
CA THR A 85 16.07 2.93 7.26
C THR A 85 15.52 1.51 7.09
N THR A 86 14.40 1.37 6.38
CA THR A 86 13.73 0.07 6.19
C THR A 86 14.61 -0.92 5.41
N LEU A 87 15.33 -0.47 4.37
CA LEU A 87 16.27 -1.33 3.65
C LEU A 87 17.41 -1.80 4.55
N ALA A 88 17.96 -0.91 5.40
CA ALA A 88 19.03 -1.25 6.34
C ALA A 88 18.54 -2.27 7.38
N GLU A 89 17.38 -2.05 7.99
CA GLU A 89 16.76 -2.95 8.97
C GLU A 89 16.42 -4.33 8.37
N ALA A 90 15.95 -4.36 7.10
CA ALA A 90 15.69 -5.59 6.37
C ALA A 90 16.97 -6.30 5.90
N ALA A 91 18.16 -5.74 6.12
CA ALA A 91 19.42 -6.21 5.53
C ALA A 91 19.26 -6.49 4.02
N THR A 92 18.64 -5.53 3.30
CA THR A 92 18.26 -5.67 1.89
C THR A 92 18.93 -4.56 1.08
N THR A 93 19.59 -4.94 -0.02
CA THR A 93 20.15 -3.99 -0.98
C THR A 93 19.24 -3.83 -2.19
N PRO A 94 19.32 -2.73 -2.94
CA PRO A 94 18.52 -2.52 -4.15
C PRO A 94 18.64 -3.66 -5.17
N GLU A 95 19.83 -4.26 -5.31
CA GLU A 95 20.12 -5.34 -6.27
C GLU A 95 19.38 -6.64 -5.93
N SER A 96 18.96 -6.79 -4.67
CA SER A 96 18.19 -7.96 -4.20
C SER A 96 16.69 -7.80 -4.31
N LEU A 97 16.20 -6.62 -4.77
CA LEU A 97 14.78 -6.36 -4.95
C LEU A 97 14.29 -6.88 -6.31
N ALA A 98 13.12 -7.49 -6.30
CA ALA A 98 12.42 -7.94 -7.50
C ALA A 98 11.47 -6.87 -8.06
N ALA A 99 10.97 -5.97 -7.22
CA ALA A 99 10.07 -4.89 -7.61
C ALA A 99 10.02 -3.79 -6.54
N VAL A 100 9.49 -2.63 -6.94
CA VAL A 100 9.03 -1.58 -6.04
C VAL A 100 7.52 -1.44 -6.20
N ALA A 101 6.76 -1.67 -5.13
CA ALA A 101 5.32 -1.43 -5.07
C ALA A 101 5.04 -0.03 -4.51
N TYR A 102 3.99 0.63 -4.99
CA TYR A 102 3.54 1.91 -4.46
C TYR A 102 2.02 2.01 -4.52
N THR A 103 1.43 2.73 -3.57
CA THR A 103 0.00 2.98 -3.56
C THR A 103 -0.39 3.95 -4.67
N ALA A 104 -1.29 3.50 -5.55
CA ALA A 104 -1.75 4.28 -6.70
C ALA A 104 -3.10 4.98 -6.48
N GLY A 105 -3.83 4.62 -5.42
CA GLY A 105 -5.13 5.15 -5.06
C GLY A 105 -6.07 4.10 -4.46
N PRO A 106 -7.20 4.54 -3.89
CA PRO A 106 -7.61 5.93 -3.64
C PRO A 106 -6.79 6.63 -2.55
N GLY A 107 -6.90 7.97 -2.47
CA GLY A 107 -6.22 8.79 -1.49
C GLY A 107 -6.10 10.25 -1.92
N LEU A 108 -5.38 11.06 -1.14
CA LEU A 108 -5.09 12.45 -1.43
C LEU A 108 -4.14 12.55 -2.62
N ILE A 109 -4.54 13.28 -3.66
CA ILE A 109 -3.82 13.27 -4.96
C ILE A 109 -2.35 13.69 -4.83
N GLY A 110 -2.04 14.71 -4.04
CA GLY A 110 -0.67 15.20 -3.85
C GLY A 110 0.20 14.19 -3.07
N ALA A 111 -0.39 13.51 -2.08
CA ALA A 111 0.24 12.47 -1.30
C ALA A 111 0.53 11.23 -2.17
N LEU A 112 -0.46 10.76 -2.93
CA LEU A 112 -0.31 9.65 -3.90
C LEU A 112 0.74 9.95 -4.96
N LEU A 113 0.76 11.19 -5.51
CA LEU A 113 1.75 11.61 -6.50
C LEU A 113 3.17 11.53 -5.93
N THR A 114 3.36 11.92 -4.66
CA THR A 114 4.68 11.86 -4.00
C THR A 114 5.19 10.43 -3.88
N GLY A 115 4.37 9.51 -3.37
CA GLY A 115 4.74 8.09 -3.26
C GLY A 115 4.93 7.41 -4.60
N ALA A 116 4.05 7.68 -5.57
CA ALA A 116 4.17 7.16 -6.92
C ALA A 116 5.43 7.68 -7.65
N ALA A 117 5.75 8.97 -7.51
CA ALA A 117 6.95 9.54 -8.09
C ALA A 117 8.20 8.89 -7.49
N LEU A 118 8.29 8.79 -6.16
CA LEU A 118 9.41 8.13 -5.49
C LEU A 118 9.51 6.66 -5.89
N GLY A 119 8.44 5.87 -5.74
CA GLY A 119 8.44 4.43 -6.03
C GLY A 119 8.84 4.13 -7.48
N ARG A 120 8.32 4.88 -8.44
CA ARG A 120 8.67 4.74 -9.85
C ARG A 120 10.10 5.17 -10.16
N SER A 121 10.58 6.23 -9.52
CA SER A 121 11.96 6.70 -9.68
C SER A 121 12.96 5.69 -9.15
N LEU A 122 12.70 5.12 -7.96
CA LEU A 122 13.52 4.07 -7.39
C LEU A 122 13.52 2.80 -8.26
N ALA A 123 12.34 2.36 -8.72
CA ALA A 123 12.22 1.23 -9.64
C ALA A 123 13.03 1.44 -10.92
N TYR A 124 12.94 2.63 -11.51
CA TYR A 124 13.71 2.98 -12.70
C TYR A 124 15.22 2.98 -12.43
N ALA A 125 15.65 3.62 -11.34
CA ALA A 125 17.07 3.71 -10.98
C ALA A 125 17.71 2.34 -10.68
N TRP A 126 16.92 1.41 -10.14
CA TRP A 126 17.36 0.06 -9.78
C TRP A 126 17.09 -1.00 -10.86
N GLY A 127 16.48 -0.61 -11.97
CA GLY A 127 16.20 -1.52 -13.09
C GLY A 127 15.17 -2.60 -12.77
N VAL A 128 14.24 -2.35 -11.83
CA VAL A 128 13.20 -3.30 -11.43
C VAL A 128 11.80 -2.77 -11.79
N PRO A 129 10.77 -3.63 -11.90
CA PRO A 129 9.41 -3.20 -12.15
C PRO A 129 8.86 -2.29 -11.05
N ALA A 130 8.06 -1.28 -11.44
CA ALA A 130 7.19 -0.51 -10.55
C ALA A 130 5.77 -1.09 -10.58
N VAL A 131 5.22 -1.46 -9.42
CA VAL A 131 3.91 -2.09 -9.28
C VAL A 131 2.96 -1.13 -8.58
N ALA A 132 1.88 -0.76 -9.28
CA ALA A 132 0.82 0.08 -8.73
C ALA A 132 -0.15 -0.80 -7.92
N VAL A 133 -0.37 -0.47 -6.65
CA VAL A 133 -1.24 -1.21 -5.73
C VAL A 133 -2.43 -0.34 -5.34
N HIS A 134 -3.60 -0.95 -5.23
CA HIS A 134 -4.79 -0.29 -4.76
C HIS A 134 -4.79 -0.22 -3.22
N HIS A 135 -4.99 0.97 -2.65
CA HIS A 135 -4.94 1.20 -1.20
C HIS A 135 -5.85 0.27 -0.40
N LEU A 136 -7.11 0.13 -0.82
CA LEU A 136 -8.07 -0.73 -0.11
C LEU A 136 -7.73 -2.21 -0.25
N GLU A 137 -7.09 -2.65 -1.33
CA GLU A 137 -6.59 -4.02 -1.44
C GLU A 137 -5.48 -4.28 -0.41
N GLY A 138 -4.63 -3.30 -0.16
CA GLY A 138 -3.64 -3.36 0.92
C GLY A 138 -4.30 -3.61 2.29
N HIS A 139 -5.39 -2.90 2.58
CA HIS A 139 -6.17 -3.12 3.82
C HIS A 139 -6.83 -4.50 3.86
N LEU A 140 -7.43 -4.98 2.76
CA LEU A 140 -8.08 -6.29 2.70
C LEU A 140 -7.10 -7.45 2.88
N LEU A 141 -5.86 -7.27 2.44
CA LEU A 141 -4.82 -8.29 2.51
C LEU A 141 -3.90 -8.15 3.74
N ALA A 142 -3.99 -7.05 4.50
CA ALA A 142 -3.19 -6.85 5.71
C ALA A 142 -3.32 -7.99 6.74
N PRO A 143 -4.52 -8.59 6.97
CA PRO A 143 -4.65 -9.73 7.88
C PRO A 143 -3.84 -10.96 7.47
N LEU A 144 -3.39 -11.06 6.21
CA LEU A 144 -2.53 -12.16 5.77
C LEU A 144 -1.09 -12.05 6.30
N LEU A 145 -0.71 -10.91 6.87
CA LEU A 145 0.59 -10.71 7.53
C LEU A 145 0.59 -11.22 8.97
N GLU A 146 -0.56 -11.58 9.51
CA GLU A 146 -0.67 -12.11 10.87
C GLU A 146 -0.06 -13.51 11.01
N ALA A 147 0.35 -13.87 12.22
CA ALA A 147 0.89 -15.20 12.51
C ALA A 147 -0.10 -16.35 12.19
N LYS A 148 -1.39 -16.06 12.24
CA LYS A 148 -2.48 -16.96 11.86
C LYS A 148 -3.42 -16.24 10.90
N PRO A 149 -3.08 -16.19 9.61
CA PRO A 149 -3.90 -15.50 8.63
C PRO A 149 -5.27 -16.18 8.48
N PRO A 150 -6.34 -15.40 8.23
CA PRO A 150 -7.64 -15.98 7.94
C PRO A 150 -7.58 -16.79 6.64
N PRO A 151 -8.26 -17.97 6.59
CA PRO A 151 -8.39 -18.73 5.35
C PRO A 151 -9.29 -17.99 4.37
N PHE A 152 -9.16 -18.29 3.08
CA PHE A 152 -10.13 -17.88 2.07
C PHE A 152 -11.22 -18.96 1.88
N PRO A 153 -12.48 -18.58 1.59
CA PRO A 153 -13.00 -17.19 1.61
C PRO A 153 -13.25 -16.69 3.04
N HIS A 154 -13.25 -15.37 3.21
CA HIS A 154 -13.67 -14.74 4.46
C HIS A 154 -14.39 -13.41 4.23
N LEU A 155 -15.13 -12.94 5.22
CA LEU A 155 -15.75 -11.61 5.20
C LEU A 155 -14.78 -10.60 5.81
N ALA A 156 -14.60 -9.48 5.14
CA ALA A 156 -13.85 -8.34 5.63
C ALA A 156 -14.80 -7.16 5.88
N LEU A 157 -14.77 -6.59 7.08
CA LEU A 157 -15.35 -5.29 7.38
C LEU A 157 -14.22 -4.26 7.35
N LEU A 158 -14.21 -3.42 6.32
CA LEU A 158 -13.27 -2.33 6.17
C LEU A 158 -13.92 -1.06 6.71
N VAL A 159 -13.32 -0.46 7.75
CA VAL A 159 -13.80 0.76 8.39
C VAL A 159 -12.64 1.75 8.46
N SER A 160 -12.83 2.92 7.86
CA SER A 160 -11.88 4.02 7.89
C SER A 160 -12.63 5.35 7.82
N GLY A 161 -11.95 6.47 8.04
CA GLY A 161 -12.53 7.81 7.93
C GLY A 161 -13.02 8.21 6.53
N GLY A 162 -12.90 7.35 5.53
CA GLY A 162 -13.38 7.60 4.18
C GLY A 162 -14.08 6.40 3.53
N HIS A 163 -14.19 5.26 4.23
CA HIS A 163 -14.80 4.05 3.68
C HIS A 163 -15.33 3.15 4.80
N THR A 164 -16.56 2.69 4.67
CA THR A 164 -17.15 1.67 5.53
C THR A 164 -17.83 0.63 4.65
N MET A 165 -17.19 -0.52 4.45
CA MET A 165 -17.61 -1.54 3.48
C MET A 165 -17.56 -2.93 4.07
N LEU A 166 -18.56 -3.75 3.73
CA LEU A 166 -18.56 -5.20 3.97
C LEU A 166 -18.23 -5.90 2.64
N ILE A 167 -17.21 -6.74 2.65
CA ILE A 167 -16.64 -7.34 1.44
C ILE A 167 -16.47 -8.84 1.64
N ASP A 168 -16.92 -9.63 0.66
CA ASP A 168 -16.54 -11.03 0.54
C ASP A 168 -15.19 -11.13 -0.17
N VAL A 169 -14.22 -11.76 0.49
CA VAL A 169 -12.85 -11.95 0.01
C VAL A 169 -12.67 -13.42 -0.32
N ALA A 170 -12.90 -13.79 -1.57
CA ALA A 170 -12.74 -15.17 -2.05
C ALA A 170 -11.26 -15.52 -2.28
N GLY A 171 -10.40 -14.52 -2.42
CA GLY A 171 -8.96 -14.65 -2.63
C GLY A 171 -8.35 -13.33 -3.10
N PRO A 172 -7.00 -13.23 -3.25
CA PRO A 172 -6.34 -12.05 -3.78
C PRO A 172 -6.89 -11.68 -5.17
N GLY A 173 -7.37 -10.44 -5.33
CA GLY A 173 -7.98 -9.95 -6.57
C GLY A 173 -9.39 -10.49 -6.85
N ALA A 174 -10.02 -11.22 -5.91
CA ALA A 174 -11.37 -11.77 -6.03
C ALA A 174 -12.24 -11.26 -4.88
N TYR A 175 -12.84 -10.09 -5.08
CA TYR A 175 -13.61 -9.35 -4.08
C TYR A 175 -15.03 -9.08 -4.55
N GLN A 176 -16.00 -9.25 -3.64
CA GLN A 176 -17.39 -8.88 -3.88
C GLN A 176 -17.87 -7.94 -2.78
N LEU A 177 -18.32 -6.74 -3.17
CA LEU A 177 -18.95 -5.79 -2.25
C LEU A 177 -20.33 -6.32 -1.85
N LEU A 178 -20.56 -6.54 -0.57
CA LEU A 178 -21.84 -6.97 -0.01
C LEU A 178 -22.63 -5.80 0.57
N GLY A 179 -21.95 -4.79 1.08
CA GLY A 179 -22.57 -3.60 1.66
C GLY A 179 -21.60 -2.42 1.70
N ASP A 180 -22.16 -1.23 1.61
CA ASP A 180 -21.44 0.04 1.64
C ASP A 180 -22.27 1.04 2.43
N THR A 181 -21.65 1.85 3.29
CA THR A 181 -22.39 2.88 4.00
C THR A 181 -22.64 4.09 3.11
N ARG A 182 -23.66 4.88 3.45
CA ARG A 182 -23.93 6.16 2.80
C ARG A 182 -23.14 7.30 3.40
N ASP A 183 -22.67 7.11 4.62
CA ASP A 183 -21.91 8.09 5.40
C ASP A 183 -20.81 7.33 6.15
N ASP A 184 -19.57 7.77 6.02
CA ASP A 184 -18.41 7.07 6.55
C ASP A 184 -18.25 7.33 8.06
N ALA A 185 -17.54 6.44 8.73
CA ALA A 185 -17.36 6.47 10.19
C ALA A 185 -16.46 7.64 10.66
#